data_7a16b63dfc0d727aa3e9fbf0338487f0
#
_entry.id   7a16b63dfc0d727aa3e9fbf0338487f0
#
_cell.length_a   1.000
_cell.length_b   1.000
_cell.length_c   1.000
_cell.angle_alpha   90.00
_cell.angle_beta   90.00
_cell.angle_gamma   90.00
#
_symmetry.space_group_name_H-M   'P 1'
#
loop_
_entity.id
_entity.type
_entity.pdbx_description
1 polymer ?
#
loop_
_entity_poly.entity_id
_entity_poly.type
_entity_poly.pdbx_seq_one_letter_code
_entity_poly.pdbx_strand_id
1 'polypeptide(L)'
;MPSAENKRGFGFNPLAVWCDNTNEPLAAMLRPGNAAPGDADDHLELLEQAVRSVPPEYALGHEEDDDPSLVVHPILVRADSAGASHRFVQSLSDANFDYSIGFPISGSVRDALLLAQEEDWVRGTEIGGGIRDGAEIIELTEVCELKGWPPDMRVICRRERPHPGAQLSLFDTQAGWRHTCFITNTDGDDIAALELRHRGHARVEDRVRCWKACGLSNLPFDGFCANEAWVAVSVIAGSLLAWSQMTCFDGALAKAEPKTMRYRVLHVAAVLARRGRDLIMHLDETWPWASELATAFARLRAAFP
;
A
#
# COMPACT_ATOMS: atom_id res chain seq x y z
N MET A 1 14.84 -5.76 -0.82
CA MET A 1 14.43 -7.19 -0.89
C MET A 1 15.47 -7.99 -0.16
N PRO A 2 15.15 -8.67 0.94
CA PRO A 2 16.05 -9.71 1.40
C PRO A 2 16.03 -10.78 0.32
N SER A 3 17.21 -11.08 -0.24
CA SER A 3 17.42 -12.26 -1.07
C SER A 3 16.76 -13.45 -0.37
N ALA A 4 16.00 -14.23 -1.13
CA ALA A 4 15.56 -15.54 -0.69
C ALA A 4 16.82 -16.32 -0.32
N GLU A 5 17.18 -16.34 0.96
CA GLU A 5 18.03 -17.37 1.47
C GLU A 5 17.33 -18.68 1.15
N ASN A 6 17.96 -19.50 0.34
CA ASN A 6 17.56 -20.87 0.01
C ASN A 6 17.53 -21.72 1.28
N LYS A 7 16.61 -21.41 2.19
CA LYS A 7 16.18 -22.36 3.21
C LYS A 7 15.37 -23.41 2.47
N ARG A 8 15.87 -24.63 2.41
CA ARG A 8 15.17 -25.80 1.90
C ARG A 8 13.88 -25.98 2.74
N GLY A 9 12.77 -25.39 2.26
CA GLY A 9 11.48 -25.45 2.94
C GLY A 9 10.40 -24.83 2.05
N PHE A 10 9.15 -25.21 2.28
CA PHE A 10 8.00 -24.58 1.66
C PHE A 10 7.82 -23.18 2.27
N GLY A 11 7.95 -22.15 1.45
CA GLY A 11 7.64 -20.78 1.85
C GLY A 11 6.18 -20.45 1.60
N PHE A 12 5.73 -19.34 2.19
CA PHE A 12 4.44 -18.73 1.87
C PHE A 12 4.69 -17.33 1.27
N ASN A 13 3.79 -16.93 0.38
CA ASN A 13 3.86 -15.63 -0.31
C ASN A 13 2.54 -14.88 -0.10
N PRO A 14 2.33 -14.22 1.06
CA PRO A 14 1.10 -13.49 1.32
C PRO A 14 0.99 -12.26 0.42
N LEU A 15 -0.24 -11.99 -0.05
CA LEU A 15 -0.64 -10.78 -0.75
C LEU A 15 -1.61 -10.02 0.14
N ALA A 16 -1.58 -8.68 0.12
CA ALA A 16 -2.46 -7.88 0.97
C ALA A 16 -2.73 -6.49 0.38
N VAL A 17 -3.87 -5.92 0.78
CA VAL A 17 -4.32 -4.57 0.40
C VAL A 17 -4.55 -3.73 1.66
N TRP A 18 -4.18 -2.46 1.58
CA TRP A 18 -4.38 -1.47 2.62
C TRP A 18 -5.13 -0.25 2.10
N CYS A 19 -5.99 0.32 2.93
CA CYS A 19 -6.49 1.68 2.74
C CYS A 19 -5.37 2.68 3.09
N ASP A 20 -4.98 3.53 2.12
CA ASP A 20 -3.92 4.53 2.36
C ASP A 20 -4.36 5.65 3.30
N ASN A 21 -5.65 5.95 3.32
CA ASN A 21 -6.24 7.02 4.13
C ASN A 21 -6.26 6.68 5.61
N THR A 22 -6.58 5.43 5.97
CA THR A 22 -6.75 4.97 7.35
C THR A 22 -5.59 4.12 7.86
N ASN A 23 -4.69 3.68 6.96
CA ASN A 23 -3.59 2.74 7.22
C ASN A 23 -4.04 1.33 7.64
N GLU A 24 -5.32 1.01 7.51
CA GLU A 24 -5.83 -0.31 7.86
C GLU A 24 -5.62 -1.33 6.72
N PRO A 25 -5.32 -2.59 7.04
CA PRO A 25 -5.40 -3.67 6.08
C PRO A 25 -6.87 -3.97 5.77
N LEU A 26 -7.25 -3.95 4.48
CA LEU A 26 -8.61 -4.25 4.03
C LEU A 26 -8.79 -5.73 3.74
N ALA A 27 -7.80 -6.36 3.13
CA ALA A 27 -7.83 -7.77 2.78
C ALA A 27 -6.42 -8.36 2.75
N ALA A 28 -6.32 -9.67 2.97
CA ALA A 28 -5.07 -10.41 2.80
C ALA A 28 -5.35 -11.88 2.44
N MET A 29 -4.48 -12.42 1.59
CA MET A 29 -4.51 -13.79 1.12
C MET A 29 -3.18 -14.47 1.39
N LEU A 30 -3.20 -15.69 1.93
CA LEU A 30 -2.01 -16.53 2.01
C LEU A 30 -1.89 -17.34 0.72
N ARG A 31 -0.71 -17.28 0.11
CA ARG A 31 -0.43 -18.03 -1.12
C ARG A 31 0.72 -19.00 -0.91
N PRO A 32 0.78 -20.10 -1.67
CA PRO A 32 1.95 -20.97 -1.71
C PRO A 32 3.21 -20.15 -2.09
N GLY A 33 4.35 -20.55 -1.57
CA GLY A 33 5.61 -19.83 -1.81
C GLY A 33 6.10 -19.82 -3.26
N ASN A 34 5.53 -20.68 -4.10
CA ASN A 34 5.77 -20.73 -5.55
C ASN A 34 4.69 -20.00 -6.36
N ALA A 35 3.74 -19.31 -5.73
CA ALA A 35 2.75 -18.51 -6.44
C ALA A 35 3.43 -17.39 -7.22
N ALA A 36 2.97 -17.16 -8.46
CA ALA A 36 3.50 -16.11 -9.31
C ALA A 36 3.22 -14.72 -8.69
N PRO A 37 4.20 -13.82 -8.65
CA PRO A 37 3.98 -12.47 -8.10
C PRO A 37 2.87 -11.70 -8.81
N GLY A 38 2.76 -11.85 -10.13
CA GLY A 38 1.82 -11.11 -10.99
C GLY A 38 0.57 -11.92 -11.38
N ASP A 39 0.13 -12.87 -10.53
CA ASP A 39 -1.10 -13.61 -10.80
C ASP A 39 -2.30 -12.65 -10.75
N ALA A 40 -2.98 -12.50 -11.90
CA ALA A 40 -4.09 -11.56 -12.03
C ALA A 40 -5.34 -12.02 -11.25
N ASP A 41 -5.58 -13.31 -11.14
CA ASP A 41 -6.73 -13.85 -10.41
C ASP A 41 -6.59 -13.55 -8.91
N ASP A 42 -5.40 -13.76 -8.33
CA ASP A 42 -5.11 -13.42 -6.94
C ASP A 42 -5.29 -11.92 -6.66
N HIS A 43 -4.86 -11.06 -7.59
CA HIS A 43 -5.01 -9.60 -7.45
C HIS A 43 -6.48 -9.18 -7.54
N LEU A 44 -7.26 -9.75 -8.45
CA LEU A 44 -8.69 -9.47 -8.61
C LEU A 44 -9.50 -9.95 -7.41
N GLU A 45 -9.27 -11.18 -6.94
CA GLU A 45 -9.92 -11.70 -5.75
C GLU A 45 -9.66 -10.82 -4.52
N LEU A 46 -8.41 -10.39 -4.36
CA LEU A 46 -8.03 -9.54 -3.24
C LEU A 46 -8.61 -8.12 -3.34
N LEU A 47 -8.70 -7.56 -4.55
CA LEU A 47 -9.37 -6.28 -4.80
C LEU A 47 -10.85 -6.36 -4.46
N GLU A 48 -11.54 -7.41 -4.89
CA GLU A 48 -12.96 -7.63 -4.57
C GLU A 48 -13.19 -7.71 -3.06
N GLN A 49 -12.34 -8.45 -2.32
CA GLN A 49 -12.41 -8.52 -0.87
C GLN A 49 -12.18 -7.13 -0.23
N ALA A 50 -11.24 -6.34 -0.75
CA ALA A 50 -10.95 -5.01 -0.26
C ALA A 50 -12.12 -4.05 -0.50
N VAL A 51 -12.74 -4.07 -1.69
CA VAL A 51 -13.91 -3.24 -2.04
C VAL A 51 -15.11 -3.61 -1.17
N ARG A 52 -15.32 -4.88 -0.87
CA ARG A 52 -16.37 -5.31 0.09
C ARG A 52 -16.13 -4.84 1.53
N SER A 53 -14.89 -4.47 1.86
CA SER A 53 -14.52 -4.01 3.21
C SER A 53 -14.67 -2.51 3.40
N VAL A 54 -14.89 -1.72 2.33
CA VAL A 54 -15.17 -0.28 2.44
C VAL A 54 -16.68 -0.03 2.57
N PRO A 55 -17.11 1.13 3.10
CA PRO A 55 -18.54 1.47 3.14
C PRO A 55 -19.16 1.45 1.75
N PRO A 56 -20.42 0.98 1.59
CA PRO A 56 -21.06 0.77 0.28
C PRO A 56 -21.07 2.00 -0.63
N GLU A 57 -21.14 3.21 -0.05
CA GLU A 57 -21.14 4.46 -0.81
C GLU A 57 -19.82 4.70 -1.56
N TYR A 58 -18.69 4.12 -1.09
CA TYR A 58 -17.41 4.19 -1.79
C TYR A 58 -17.26 3.10 -2.85
N ALA A 59 -17.97 1.98 -2.71
CA ALA A 59 -17.93 0.89 -3.68
C ALA A 59 -18.82 1.13 -4.91
N LEU A 60 -19.74 2.10 -4.83
CA LEU A 60 -20.73 2.37 -5.88
C LEU A 60 -20.04 2.83 -7.17
N GLY A 61 -20.37 2.19 -8.28
CA GLY A 61 -19.81 2.49 -9.61
C GLY A 61 -18.48 1.75 -9.90
N HIS A 62 -18.05 0.84 -9.01
CA HIS A 62 -16.81 0.08 -9.12
C HIS A 62 -17.04 -1.43 -9.36
N GLU A 63 -18.16 -1.79 -9.99
CA GLU A 63 -18.36 -3.13 -10.55
C GLU A 63 -18.06 -3.12 -12.06
N GLU A 64 -17.76 -4.29 -12.62
CA GLU A 64 -17.51 -4.45 -14.07
C GLU A 64 -18.75 -3.98 -14.86
N ASP A 65 -18.54 -3.17 -15.89
CA ASP A 65 -19.59 -2.59 -16.73
C ASP A 65 -20.50 -1.54 -16.06
N ASP A 66 -20.20 -1.10 -14.84
CA ASP A 66 -20.94 0.01 -14.22
C ASP A 66 -20.79 1.32 -15.03
N ASP A 67 -21.86 2.12 -15.06
CA ASP A 67 -21.81 3.46 -15.64
C ASP A 67 -20.84 4.34 -14.84
N PRO A 68 -19.81 4.94 -15.46
CA PRO A 68 -18.86 5.82 -14.76
C PRO A 68 -19.50 6.98 -13.99
N SER A 69 -20.72 7.40 -14.40
CA SER A 69 -21.46 8.44 -13.69
C SER A 69 -21.94 8.06 -12.29
N LEU A 70 -21.90 6.77 -11.96
CA LEU A 70 -22.24 6.25 -10.63
C LEU A 70 -21.09 6.44 -9.62
N VAL A 71 -19.87 6.68 -10.10
CA VAL A 71 -18.69 6.89 -9.24
C VAL A 71 -18.77 8.25 -8.56
N VAL A 72 -19.18 8.26 -7.30
CA VAL A 72 -19.21 9.47 -6.46
C VAL A 72 -17.88 9.66 -5.73
N HIS A 73 -17.25 8.56 -5.36
CA HIS A 73 -15.99 8.53 -4.62
C HIS A 73 -14.93 7.75 -5.41
N PRO A 74 -14.07 8.41 -6.21
CA PRO A 74 -13.04 7.73 -6.97
C PRO A 74 -12.08 6.94 -6.06
N ILE A 75 -11.82 5.69 -6.40
CA ILE A 75 -10.88 4.83 -5.71
C ILE A 75 -9.61 4.68 -6.57
N LEU A 76 -8.47 5.05 -6.00
CA LEU A 76 -7.16 4.85 -6.62
C LEU A 76 -6.52 3.54 -6.15
N VAL A 77 -6.34 2.60 -7.06
CA VAL A 77 -5.60 1.36 -6.84
C VAL A 77 -4.12 1.57 -7.14
N ARG A 78 -3.26 1.30 -6.16
CA ARG A 78 -1.80 1.36 -6.33
C ARG A 78 -1.18 -0.01 -6.11
N ALA A 79 -0.30 -0.40 -7.02
CA ALA A 79 0.46 -1.64 -6.92
C ALA A 79 1.91 -1.45 -7.37
N ASP A 80 2.77 -2.38 -6.99
CA ASP A 80 4.10 -2.51 -7.58
C ASP A 80 4.00 -3.14 -8.99
N SER A 81 5.14 -3.43 -9.60
CA SER A 81 5.17 -4.01 -10.95
C SER A 81 4.57 -5.42 -11.04
N ALA A 82 4.29 -6.09 -9.94
CA ALA A 82 3.59 -7.37 -9.95
C ALA A 82 2.10 -7.20 -10.35
N GLY A 83 1.51 -6.03 -10.10
CA GLY A 83 0.16 -5.68 -10.58
C GLY A 83 0.08 -5.33 -12.07
N ALA A 84 1.20 -5.20 -12.77
CA ALA A 84 1.22 -4.84 -14.19
C ALA A 84 0.91 -6.04 -15.11
N SER A 85 -0.30 -6.56 -15.03
CA SER A 85 -0.81 -7.57 -15.95
C SER A 85 -1.98 -7.04 -16.76
N HIS A 86 -2.06 -7.42 -18.05
CA HIS A 86 -3.13 -6.96 -18.95
C HIS A 86 -4.51 -7.16 -18.34
N ARG A 87 -4.77 -8.34 -17.79
CA ARG A 87 -6.07 -8.70 -17.24
C ARG A 87 -6.43 -7.85 -16.01
N PHE A 88 -5.49 -7.67 -15.08
CA PHE A 88 -5.76 -6.88 -13.88
C PHE A 88 -5.99 -5.40 -14.22
N VAL A 89 -5.15 -4.81 -15.08
CA VAL A 89 -5.28 -3.41 -15.48
C VAL A 89 -6.56 -3.18 -16.31
N GLN A 90 -6.93 -4.13 -17.20
CA GLN A 90 -8.18 -4.04 -17.94
C GLN A 90 -9.39 -4.08 -16.99
N SER A 91 -9.42 -5.01 -16.04
CA SER A 91 -10.52 -5.08 -15.06
C SER A 91 -10.63 -3.82 -14.19
N LEU A 92 -9.51 -3.17 -13.87
CA LEU A 92 -9.54 -1.88 -13.17
C LEU A 92 -10.20 -0.78 -14.01
N SER A 93 -9.86 -0.70 -15.32
CA SER A 93 -10.50 0.25 -16.24
C SER A 93 -11.98 -0.05 -16.43
N ASP A 94 -12.36 -1.32 -16.63
CA ASP A 94 -13.74 -1.75 -16.87
C ASP A 94 -14.65 -1.51 -15.63
N ALA A 95 -14.06 -1.49 -14.43
CA ALA A 95 -14.75 -1.20 -13.18
C ALA A 95 -14.51 0.23 -12.65
N ASN A 96 -14.13 1.16 -13.51
CA ASN A 96 -13.97 2.58 -13.22
C ASN A 96 -13.03 2.91 -12.05
N PHE A 97 -12.02 2.10 -11.80
CA PHE A 97 -10.97 2.43 -10.84
C PHE A 97 -9.92 3.32 -11.47
N ASP A 98 -9.50 4.36 -10.73
CA ASP A 98 -8.22 4.98 -10.99
C ASP A 98 -7.09 4.00 -10.61
N TYR A 99 -6.01 3.97 -11.39
CA TYR A 99 -4.86 3.15 -11.01
C TYR A 99 -3.52 3.88 -11.17
N SER A 100 -2.53 3.41 -10.42
CA SER A 100 -1.14 3.84 -10.52
C SER A 100 -0.23 2.66 -10.16
N ILE A 101 0.24 1.94 -11.16
CA ILE A 101 0.89 0.63 -11.02
C ILE A 101 2.31 0.69 -11.58
N GLY A 102 3.28 0.19 -10.82
CA GLY A 102 4.66 0.07 -11.30
C GLY A 102 4.72 -0.71 -12.60
N PHE A 103 5.51 -0.23 -13.57
CA PHE A 103 5.59 -0.84 -14.89
C PHE A 103 7.02 -1.27 -15.23
N PRO A 104 7.24 -2.51 -15.69
CA PRO A 104 8.57 -2.96 -16.00
C PRO A 104 9.14 -2.23 -17.24
N ILE A 105 10.43 -1.93 -17.22
CA ILE A 105 11.13 -1.37 -18.37
C ILE A 105 11.34 -2.48 -19.39
N SER A 106 10.31 -2.73 -20.20
CA SER A 106 10.29 -3.68 -21.31
C SER A 106 11.08 -3.18 -22.51
N GLY A 107 11.12 -3.96 -23.60
CA GLY A 107 11.73 -3.52 -24.87
C GLY A 107 11.13 -2.23 -25.38
N SER A 108 9.78 -2.14 -25.47
CA SER A 108 9.09 -0.94 -25.99
C SER A 108 9.32 0.31 -25.15
N VAL A 109 9.32 0.18 -23.81
CA VAL A 109 9.64 1.31 -22.92
C VAL A 109 11.09 1.75 -23.07
N ARG A 110 12.01 0.79 -23.22
CA ARG A 110 13.44 1.09 -23.45
C ARG A 110 13.66 1.81 -24.78
N ASP A 111 13.01 1.34 -25.83
CA ASP A 111 13.08 1.95 -27.17
C ASP A 111 12.52 3.37 -27.16
N ALA A 112 11.40 3.58 -26.46
CA ALA A 112 10.82 4.91 -26.24
C ALA A 112 11.78 5.83 -25.46
N LEU A 113 12.42 5.34 -24.41
CA LEU A 113 13.40 6.12 -23.63
C LEU A 113 14.64 6.52 -24.48
N LEU A 114 15.04 5.69 -25.43
CA LEU A 114 16.15 6.03 -26.34
C LEU A 114 15.78 7.10 -27.36
N LEU A 115 14.50 7.29 -27.66
CA LEU A 115 13.98 8.33 -28.56
C LEU A 115 13.67 9.65 -27.85
N ALA A 116 13.56 9.63 -26.52
CA ALA A 116 13.24 10.82 -25.71
C ALA A 116 14.32 11.90 -25.83
N GLN A 117 13.88 13.15 -26.05
CA GLN A 117 14.76 14.31 -26.09
C GLN A 117 14.94 14.92 -24.70
N GLU A 118 16.02 15.64 -24.45
CA GLU A 118 16.26 16.24 -23.12
C GLU A 118 15.23 17.31 -22.77
N GLU A 119 14.66 18.01 -23.74
CA GLU A 119 13.60 19.01 -23.57
C GLU A 119 12.24 18.43 -23.16
N ASP A 120 11.99 17.14 -23.37
CA ASP A 120 10.73 16.48 -23.01
C ASP A 120 10.65 16.13 -21.49
N TRP A 121 11.79 16.20 -20.80
CA TRP A 121 11.86 15.90 -19.40
C TRP A 121 11.47 17.08 -18.52
N VAL A 122 10.47 16.88 -17.65
CA VAL A 122 10.07 17.87 -16.65
C VAL A 122 10.68 17.54 -15.29
N ARG A 123 10.92 18.55 -14.47
CA ARG A 123 11.49 18.36 -13.12
C ARG A 123 10.52 17.66 -12.18
N GLY A 124 11.04 16.75 -11.35
CA GLY A 124 10.29 16.10 -10.31
C GLY A 124 9.90 17.04 -9.16
N THR A 125 8.85 16.68 -8.42
CA THR A 125 8.32 17.44 -7.29
C THR A 125 8.57 16.72 -5.96
N GLU A 126 8.94 17.47 -4.91
CA GLU A 126 9.03 16.99 -3.53
C GLU A 126 7.68 16.99 -2.81
N ILE A 127 7.56 16.20 -1.70
CA ILE A 127 6.35 16.14 -0.82
C ILE A 127 6.11 17.53 -0.19
N GLY A 128 6.47 18.55 -0.50
CA GLY A 128 6.21 19.90 0.03
C GLY A 128 6.00 20.92 -1.08
N GLY A 129 5.94 20.45 -2.35
CA GLY A 129 5.75 21.29 -3.52
C GLY A 129 7.02 21.94 -4.06
N GLY A 130 8.19 21.60 -3.51
CA GLY A 130 9.49 22.03 -4.04
C GLY A 130 9.97 21.16 -5.20
N ILE A 131 11.00 21.61 -5.93
CA ILE A 131 11.66 20.83 -6.97
C ILE A 131 12.48 19.72 -6.32
N ARG A 132 12.37 18.50 -6.84
CA ARG A 132 13.22 17.37 -6.46
C ARG A 132 14.49 17.37 -7.32
N ASP A 133 15.59 17.76 -6.71
CA ASP A 133 16.88 17.78 -7.39
C ASP A 133 17.30 16.38 -7.89
N GLY A 134 17.78 16.34 -9.14
CA GLY A 134 18.27 15.10 -9.76
C GLY A 134 17.19 14.09 -10.13
N ALA A 135 15.92 14.47 -10.12
CA ALA A 135 14.80 13.64 -10.60
C ALA A 135 14.03 14.37 -11.70
N GLU A 136 13.80 13.69 -12.81
CA GLU A 136 13.08 14.19 -13.96
C GLU A 136 12.07 13.16 -14.46
N ILE A 137 11.00 13.62 -15.09
CA ILE A 137 9.84 12.81 -15.45
C ILE A 137 9.48 13.06 -16.91
N ILE A 138 9.09 12.02 -17.59
CA ILE A 138 8.61 12.07 -18.97
C ILE A 138 7.38 11.19 -19.14
N GLU A 139 6.49 11.58 -20.01
CA GLU A 139 5.41 10.72 -20.49
C GLU A 139 5.82 10.02 -21.79
N LEU A 140 5.62 8.73 -21.85
CA LEU A 140 6.02 7.88 -22.97
C LEU A 140 4.84 7.24 -23.70
N THR A 141 3.61 7.63 -23.37
CA THR A 141 2.37 7.02 -23.89
C THR A 141 2.33 6.96 -25.40
N GLU A 142 2.63 8.06 -26.08
CA GLU A 142 2.55 8.20 -27.54
C GLU A 142 3.65 7.41 -28.29
N VAL A 143 4.75 7.08 -27.61
CA VAL A 143 5.92 6.44 -28.22
C VAL A 143 6.11 4.98 -27.82
N CYS A 144 5.34 4.50 -26.83
CA CYS A 144 5.33 3.11 -26.42
C CYS A 144 4.35 2.28 -27.24
N GLU A 145 4.73 1.06 -27.59
CA GLU A 145 3.77 0.09 -28.14
C GLU A 145 2.93 -0.51 -27.00
N LEU A 146 1.66 -0.09 -26.91
CA LEU A 146 0.71 -0.45 -25.85
C LEU A 146 -0.39 -1.39 -26.33
N LYS A 147 -0.10 -2.24 -27.30
CA LYS A 147 -1.09 -3.18 -27.83
C LYS A 147 -1.61 -4.13 -26.75
N GLY A 148 -2.95 -4.16 -26.61
CA GLY A 148 -3.64 -5.04 -25.64
C GLY A 148 -3.75 -4.46 -24.23
N TRP A 149 -3.30 -3.23 -24.02
CA TRP A 149 -3.56 -2.46 -22.79
C TRP A 149 -4.81 -1.57 -22.96
N PRO A 150 -5.45 -1.12 -21.88
CA PRO A 150 -6.56 -0.19 -21.95
C PRO A 150 -6.20 1.07 -22.75
N PRO A 151 -7.13 1.63 -23.53
CA PRO A 151 -6.85 2.78 -24.41
C PRO A 151 -6.56 4.08 -23.67
N ASP A 152 -7.02 4.20 -22.42
CA ASP A 152 -6.81 5.31 -21.50
C ASP A 152 -5.52 5.19 -20.69
N MET A 153 -4.77 4.08 -20.87
CA MET A 153 -3.53 3.85 -20.13
C MET A 153 -2.41 4.79 -20.58
N ARG A 154 -1.81 5.46 -19.62
CA ARG A 154 -0.65 6.33 -19.79
C ARG A 154 0.60 5.66 -19.21
N VAL A 155 1.75 5.88 -19.83
CA VAL A 155 3.06 5.40 -19.36
C VAL A 155 3.91 6.60 -18.96
N ILE A 156 4.26 6.68 -17.68
CA ILE A 156 5.07 7.77 -17.13
C ILE A 156 6.36 7.17 -16.59
N CYS A 157 7.50 7.78 -16.94
CA CYS A 157 8.81 7.34 -16.49
C CYS A 157 9.52 8.46 -15.73
N ARG A 158 10.11 8.10 -14.59
CA ARG A 158 11.04 8.94 -13.84
C ARG A 158 12.46 8.47 -14.08
N ARG A 159 13.38 9.40 -14.34
CA ARG A 159 14.81 9.19 -14.22
C ARG A 159 15.36 9.93 -13.01
N GLU A 160 16.28 9.33 -12.30
CA GLU A 160 16.94 9.96 -11.16
C GLU A 160 18.42 9.61 -11.10
N ARG A 161 19.24 10.50 -10.53
CA ARG A 161 20.66 10.20 -10.30
C ARG A 161 20.78 9.04 -9.32
N PRO A 162 21.50 7.97 -9.68
CA PRO A 162 21.66 6.83 -8.79
C PRO A 162 22.36 7.25 -7.50
N HIS A 163 21.84 6.81 -6.37
CA HIS A 163 22.55 6.98 -5.09
C HIS A 163 23.73 5.98 -5.01
N PRO A 164 24.79 6.30 -4.22
CA PRO A 164 25.89 5.36 -4.01
C PRO A 164 25.39 4.00 -3.51
N GLY A 165 25.77 2.92 -4.20
CA GLY A 165 25.34 1.56 -3.89
C GLY A 165 23.98 1.14 -4.51
N ALA A 166 23.38 1.95 -5.38
CA ALA A 166 22.19 1.56 -6.12
C ALA A 166 22.49 0.36 -7.04
N GLN A 167 21.63 -0.65 -7.01
CA GLN A 167 21.67 -1.72 -8.00
C GLN A 167 21.03 -1.20 -9.30
N LEU A 168 21.84 -1.12 -10.35
CA LEU A 168 21.45 -0.64 -11.65
C LEU A 168 21.31 -1.79 -12.64
N SER A 169 20.34 -1.69 -13.55
CA SER A 169 20.30 -2.53 -14.74
C SER A 169 21.45 -2.16 -15.70
N LEU A 170 21.73 -3.01 -16.69
CA LEU A 170 22.72 -2.67 -17.73
C LEU A 170 22.33 -1.40 -18.49
N PHE A 171 21.03 -1.23 -18.76
CA PHE A 171 20.48 -0.04 -19.40
C PHE A 171 20.72 1.22 -18.56
N ASP A 172 20.38 1.19 -17.28
CA ASP A 172 20.59 2.32 -16.36
C ASP A 172 22.07 2.67 -16.20
N THR A 173 22.95 1.67 -16.18
CA THR A 173 24.39 1.88 -16.11
C THR A 173 24.93 2.59 -17.35
N GLN A 174 24.44 2.23 -18.54
CA GLN A 174 24.82 2.87 -19.80
C GLN A 174 24.26 4.29 -19.91
N ALA A 175 23.01 4.51 -19.48
CA ALA A 175 22.36 5.81 -19.50
C ALA A 175 22.87 6.77 -18.40
N GLY A 176 23.51 6.25 -17.35
CA GLY A 176 23.94 7.04 -16.17
C GLY A 176 22.79 7.53 -15.30
N TRP A 177 21.60 7.00 -15.48
CA TRP A 177 20.38 7.30 -14.77
C TRP A 177 19.69 6.02 -14.27
N ARG A 178 18.98 6.10 -13.17
CA ARG A 178 18.06 5.06 -12.73
C ARG A 178 16.65 5.39 -13.20
N HIS A 179 16.06 4.51 -13.98
CA HIS A 179 14.71 4.67 -14.51
C HIS A 179 13.70 3.88 -13.69
N THR A 180 12.51 4.46 -13.51
CA THR A 180 11.37 3.81 -12.87
C THR A 180 10.12 4.24 -13.60
N CYS A 181 9.38 3.28 -14.18
CA CYS A 181 8.16 3.56 -14.91
C CYS A 181 6.94 3.10 -14.12
N PHE A 182 5.82 3.75 -14.35
CA PHE A 182 4.51 3.34 -13.88
C PHE A 182 3.44 3.66 -14.92
N ILE A 183 2.31 2.98 -14.81
CA ILE A 183 1.12 3.20 -15.64
C ILE A 183 0.00 3.79 -14.80
N THR A 184 -0.84 4.60 -15.42
CA THR A 184 -2.01 5.23 -14.81
C THR A 184 -3.07 5.54 -15.87
N ASN A 185 -4.34 5.61 -15.51
CA ASN A 185 -5.43 6.13 -16.33
C ASN A 185 -5.91 7.50 -15.84
N THR A 186 -5.28 8.06 -14.83
CA THR A 186 -5.70 9.36 -14.30
C THR A 186 -5.36 10.46 -15.29
N ASP A 187 -6.37 11.27 -15.61
CA ASP A 187 -6.23 12.46 -16.45
C ASP A 187 -5.39 13.55 -15.79
N GLY A 188 -4.97 14.52 -16.58
CA GLY A 188 -4.27 15.73 -16.15
C GLY A 188 -2.89 15.88 -16.77
N ASP A 189 -2.47 17.14 -16.95
CA ASP A 189 -1.22 17.50 -17.60
C ASP A 189 -0.01 17.52 -16.65
N ASP A 190 -0.23 17.52 -15.33
CA ASP A 190 0.85 17.54 -14.34
C ASP A 190 1.38 16.13 -14.06
N ILE A 191 2.26 15.64 -14.94
CA ILE A 191 2.90 14.32 -14.76
C ILE A 191 3.81 14.26 -13.53
N ALA A 192 4.30 15.41 -13.01
CA ALA A 192 5.10 15.47 -11.80
C ALA A 192 4.23 15.23 -10.55
N ALA A 193 2.98 15.71 -10.55
CA ALA A 193 2.01 15.39 -9.50
C ALA A 193 1.59 13.91 -9.53
N LEU A 194 1.40 13.33 -10.72
CA LEU A 194 1.10 11.90 -10.88
C LEU A 194 2.26 11.03 -10.36
N GLU A 195 3.51 11.39 -10.67
CA GLU A 195 4.70 10.69 -10.16
C GLU A 195 4.82 10.81 -8.64
N LEU A 196 4.60 12.01 -8.08
CA LEU A 196 4.62 12.22 -6.63
C LEU A 196 3.57 11.33 -5.93
N ARG A 197 2.36 11.23 -6.51
CA ARG A 197 1.29 10.36 -6.04
C ARG A 197 1.68 8.87 -6.12
N HIS A 198 2.31 8.46 -7.23
CA HIS A 198 2.80 7.09 -7.39
C HIS A 198 3.86 6.73 -6.33
N ARG A 199 4.81 7.62 -6.06
CA ARG A 199 5.82 7.41 -4.99
C ARG A 199 5.21 7.17 -3.62
N GLY A 200 4.02 7.67 -3.36
CA GLY A 200 3.28 7.38 -2.14
C GLY A 200 3.05 5.88 -1.90
N HIS A 201 3.15 5.03 -2.94
CA HIS A 201 3.10 3.57 -2.82
C HIS A 201 4.20 3.01 -1.90
N ALA A 202 5.36 3.64 -1.80
CA ALA A 202 6.44 3.20 -0.91
C ALA A 202 6.02 3.07 0.57
N ARG A 203 4.94 3.73 0.99
CA ARG A 203 4.36 3.56 2.34
C ARG A 203 3.89 2.13 2.63
N VAL A 204 3.60 1.34 1.59
CA VAL A 204 3.21 -0.06 1.76
C VAL A 204 4.31 -0.90 2.42
N GLU A 205 5.59 -0.57 2.20
CA GLU A 205 6.71 -1.25 2.85
C GLU A 205 6.67 -1.09 4.38
N ASP A 206 6.32 0.11 4.86
CA ASP A 206 6.13 0.38 6.29
C ASP A 206 4.92 -0.37 6.84
N ARG A 207 3.84 -0.46 6.08
CA ARG A 207 2.64 -1.24 6.47
C ARG A 207 2.93 -2.72 6.56
N VAL A 208 3.64 -3.28 5.58
CA VAL A 208 4.10 -4.68 5.62
C VAL A 208 4.99 -4.92 6.84
N ARG A 209 5.89 -3.99 7.17
CA ARG A 209 6.74 -4.05 8.36
C ARG A 209 5.90 -4.04 9.65
N CYS A 210 4.92 -3.16 9.74
CA CYS A 210 3.98 -3.10 10.86
C CYS A 210 3.15 -4.38 10.98
N TRP A 211 2.64 -4.89 9.88
CA TRP A 211 1.86 -6.13 9.86
C TRP A 211 2.71 -7.35 10.27
N LYS A 212 3.95 -7.42 9.82
CA LYS A 212 4.92 -8.42 10.33
C LYS A 212 5.07 -8.34 11.85
N ALA A 213 5.08 -7.14 12.42
CA ALA A 213 5.16 -6.96 13.88
C ALA A 213 3.84 -7.28 14.61
N CYS A 214 2.70 -7.32 13.89
CA CYS A 214 1.41 -7.77 14.40
C CYS A 214 1.22 -9.30 14.36
N GLY A 215 2.15 -10.06 13.79
CA GLY A 215 2.08 -11.52 13.81
C GLY A 215 2.47 -12.24 12.52
N LEU A 216 2.55 -11.53 11.39
CA LEU A 216 2.86 -12.15 10.10
C LEU A 216 4.30 -12.66 9.97
N SER A 217 5.26 -12.15 10.77
CA SER A 217 6.67 -12.55 10.67
C SER A 217 6.90 -14.05 10.85
N ASN A 218 6.06 -14.72 11.64
CA ASN A 218 6.16 -16.13 11.93
C ASN A 218 4.79 -16.76 11.81
N LEU A 219 4.59 -17.51 10.75
CA LEU A 219 3.42 -18.36 10.59
C LEU A 219 3.59 -19.58 11.51
N PRO A 220 2.74 -19.75 12.55
CA PRO A 220 3.04 -20.66 13.67
C PRO A 220 2.65 -22.10 13.42
N PHE A 221 2.01 -22.42 12.30
CA PHE A 221 1.45 -23.74 12.05
C PHE A 221 2.13 -24.42 10.86
N ASP A 222 2.11 -25.76 10.83
CA ASP A 222 2.59 -26.55 9.69
C ASP A 222 1.56 -26.59 8.55
N GLY A 223 0.28 -26.50 8.89
CA GLY A 223 -0.83 -26.57 7.94
C GLY A 223 -1.14 -25.24 7.27
N PHE A 224 -1.44 -25.28 5.95
CA PHE A 224 -1.79 -24.10 5.16
C PHE A 224 -3.02 -23.39 5.72
N CYS A 225 -4.15 -24.09 5.87
CA CYS A 225 -5.42 -23.50 6.35
C CYS A 225 -5.31 -22.89 7.77
N ALA A 226 -4.48 -23.47 8.64
CA ALA A 226 -4.26 -22.90 9.95
C ALA A 226 -3.46 -21.59 9.90
N ASN A 227 -2.48 -21.51 9.00
CA ASN A 227 -1.75 -20.26 8.73
C ASN A 227 -2.59 -19.21 8.00
N GLU A 228 -3.50 -19.63 7.14
CA GLU A 228 -4.48 -18.74 6.50
C GLU A 228 -5.40 -18.09 7.56
N ALA A 229 -5.92 -18.87 8.51
CA ALA A 229 -6.65 -18.35 9.66
C ALA A 229 -5.79 -17.38 10.50
N TRP A 230 -4.49 -17.68 10.69
CA TRP A 230 -3.56 -16.79 11.38
C TRP A 230 -3.36 -15.46 10.63
N VAL A 231 -3.27 -15.49 9.30
CA VAL A 231 -3.22 -14.28 8.45
C VAL A 231 -4.48 -13.44 8.67
N ALA A 232 -5.67 -14.04 8.66
CA ALA A 232 -6.92 -13.33 8.94
C ALA A 232 -6.94 -12.67 10.33
N VAL A 233 -6.47 -13.38 11.38
CA VAL A 233 -6.33 -12.80 12.73
C VAL A 233 -5.33 -11.64 12.74
N SER A 234 -4.24 -11.75 11.99
CA SER A 234 -3.24 -10.66 11.91
C SER A 234 -3.76 -9.41 11.16
N VAL A 235 -4.67 -9.59 10.19
CA VAL A 235 -5.42 -8.49 9.55
C VAL A 235 -6.30 -7.79 10.57
N ILE A 236 -7.09 -8.53 11.35
CA ILE A 236 -7.94 -7.97 12.42
C ILE A 236 -7.08 -7.17 13.42
N ALA A 237 -5.94 -7.71 13.84
CA ALA A 237 -5.03 -7.02 14.75
C ALA A 237 -4.47 -5.72 14.15
N GLY A 238 -4.16 -5.72 12.84
CA GLY A 238 -3.74 -4.53 12.10
C GLY A 238 -4.84 -3.46 12.03
N SER A 239 -6.08 -3.86 11.74
CA SER A 239 -7.24 -2.95 11.69
C SER A 239 -7.54 -2.35 13.06
N LEU A 240 -7.55 -3.15 14.12
CA LEU A 240 -7.74 -2.66 15.50
C LEU A 240 -6.64 -1.66 15.91
N LEU A 241 -5.39 -1.91 15.48
CA LEU A 241 -4.30 -0.98 15.71
C LEU A 241 -4.54 0.34 14.97
N ALA A 242 -4.84 0.30 13.68
CA ALA A 242 -5.10 1.48 12.87
C ALA A 242 -6.28 2.30 13.41
N TRP A 243 -7.39 1.66 13.74
CA TRP A 243 -8.57 2.32 14.31
C TRP A 243 -8.28 2.95 15.68
N SER A 244 -7.58 2.24 16.56
CA SER A 244 -7.22 2.81 17.86
C SER A 244 -6.27 4.01 17.71
N GLN A 245 -5.33 3.97 16.78
CA GLN A 245 -4.45 5.09 16.49
C GLN A 245 -5.21 6.30 15.94
N MET A 246 -6.16 6.08 15.05
CA MET A 246 -6.95 7.13 14.41
C MET A 246 -7.98 7.75 15.36
N THR A 247 -8.62 6.95 16.21
CA THR A 247 -9.75 7.41 17.05
C THR A 247 -9.34 7.81 18.45
N CYS A 248 -8.33 7.16 19.02
CA CYS A 248 -8.02 7.28 20.44
C CYS A 248 -6.79 8.12 20.75
N PHE A 249 -5.81 8.17 19.84
CA PHE A 249 -4.50 8.75 20.12
C PHE A 249 -4.16 9.95 19.25
N ASP A 250 -3.32 10.84 19.81
CA ASP A 250 -2.72 11.96 19.09
C ASP A 250 -1.19 11.86 19.12
N GLY A 251 -0.53 12.73 18.35
CA GLY A 251 0.93 12.91 18.38
C GLY A 251 1.71 11.63 18.09
N ALA A 252 2.63 11.29 18.99
CA ALA A 252 3.55 10.17 18.81
C ALA A 252 2.87 8.80 18.88
N LEU A 253 1.80 8.62 19.65
CA LEU A 253 1.07 7.35 19.75
C LEU A 253 0.19 7.09 18.52
N ALA A 254 -0.38 8.13 17.91
CA ALA A 254 -1.15 8.00 16.67
C ALA A 254 -0.32 7.48 15.47
N LYS A 255 1.01 7.57 15.57
CA LYS A 255 1.96 7.14 14.52
C LYS A 255 2.93 6.05 15.00
N ALA A 256 2.67 5.48 16.18
CA ALA A 256 3.60 4.56 16.81
C ALA A 256 3.57 3.18 16.13
N GLU A 257 4.74 2.56 15.99
CA GLU A 257 4.85 1.18 15.52
C GLU A 257 4.17 0.19 16.47
N PRO A 258 3.71 -0.97 15.99
CA PRO A 258 2.98 -1.96 16.80
C PRO A 258 3.74 -2.37 18.07
N LYS A 259 5.07 -2.49 18.03
CA LYS A 259 5.89 -2.82 19.20
C LYS A 259 5.85 -1.73 20.26
N THR A 260 5.86 -0.48 19.83
CA THR A 260 5.76 0.70 20.70
C THR A 260 4.36 0.79 21.32
N MET A 261 3.31 0.59 20.51
CA MET A 261 1.93 0.54 21.01
C MET A 261 1.75 -0.57 22.04
N ARG A 262 2.21 -1.78 21.73
CA ARG A 262 2.15 -2.90 22.69
C ARG A 262 2.83 -2.55 24.00
N TYR A 263 4.03 -1.95 23.98
CA TYR A 263 4.74 -1.57 25.19
C TYR A 263 4.02 -0.46 25.95
N ARG A 264 3.70 0.66 25.28
CA ARG A 264 3.19 1.86 25.95
C ARG A 264 1.73 1.75 26.39
N VAL A 265 0.92 0.98 25.63
CA VAL A 265 -0.53 0.89 25.82
C VAL A 265 -0.95 -0.41 26.52
N LEU A 266 -0.36 -1.57 26.13
CA LEU A 266 -0.83 -2.88 26.60
C LEU A 266 -0.01 -3.45 27.77
N HIS A 267 1.14 -2.87 28.11
CA HIS A 267 1.97 -3.32 29.23
C HIS A 267 1.74 -2.56 30.53
N VAL A 268 0.81 -1.60 30.55
CA VAL A 268 0.46 -0.88 31.79
C VAL A 268 -0.18 -1.82 32.80
N ALA A 269 0.25 -1.75 34.05
CA ALA A 269 -0.40 -2.46 35.12
C ALA A 269 -1.77 -1.82 35.42
N ALA A 270 -2.79 -2.65 35.55
CA ALA A 270 -4.14 -2.20 35.85
C ALA A 270 -4.86 -3.13 36.83
N VAL A 271 -5.74 -2.58 37.66
CA VAL A 271 -6.60 -3.33 38.57
C VAL A 271 -8.06 -3.07 38.18
N LEU A 272 -8.83 -4.14 37.96
CA LEU A 272 -10.28 -4.05 37.75
C LEU A 272 -11.00 -4.10 39.07
N ALA A 273 -11.73 -3.03 39.40
CA ALA A 273 -12.59 -2.94 40.57
C ALA A 273 -14.05 -2.86 40.15
N ARG A 274 -14.93 -3.53 40.88
CA ARG A 274 -16.38 -3.44 40.68
C ARG A 274 -16.98 -2.51 41.73
N ARG A 275 -17.68 -1.49 41.28
CA ARG A 275 -18.43 -0.57 42.16
C ARG A 275 -19.88 -0.52 41.69
N GLY A 276 -20.73 -1.26 42.41
CA GLY A 276 -22.11 -1.45 42.00
C GLY A 276 -22.25 -2.17 40.68
N ARG A 277 -22.79 -1.52 39.67
CA ARG A 277 -22.94 -2.04 38.30
C ARG A 277 -21.76 -1.68 37.42
N ASP A 278 -20.89 -0.78 37.85
CA ASP A 278 -19.78 -0.26 37.08
C ASP A 278 -18.53 -1.12 37.27
N LEU A 279 -17.81 -1.36 36.18
CA LEU A 279 -16.48 -1.93 36.18
C LEU A 279 -15.47 -0.78 35.96
N ILE A 280 -14.62 -0.54 36.92
CA ILE A 280 -13.65 0.55 36.92
C ILE A 280 -12.27 -0.05 36.74
N MET A 281 -11.52 0.44 35.76
CA MET A 281 -10.12 0.07 35.53
C MET A 281 -9.24 1.17 36.13
N HIS A 282 -8.47 0.81 37.16
CA HIS A 282 -7.45 1.66 37.76
C HIS A 282 -6.10 1.38 37.10
N LEU A 283 -5.55 2.39 36.42
CA LEU A 283 -4.21 2.32 35.86
C LEU A 283 -3.17 2.75 36.89
N ASP A 284 -1.97 2.22 36.78
CA ASP A 284 -0.82 2.69 37.55
C ASP A 284 -0.47 4.13 37.12
N GLU A 285 -0.64 5.09 38.05
CA GLU A 285 -0.37 6.52 37.80
C GLU A 285 1.10 6.83 37.55
N THR A 286 2.01 5.96 37.96
CA THR A 286 3.45 6.11 37.71
C THR A 286 3.83 5.70 36.28
N TRP A 287 2.91 5.08 35.53
CA TRP A 287 3.13 4.75 34.15
C TRP A 287 3.23 6.02 33.29
N PRO A 288 4.34 6.22 32.51
CA PRO A 288 4.59 7.48 31.82
C PRO A 288 3.48 7.93 30.85
N TRP A 289 2.68 7.01 30.36
CA TRP A 289 1.58 7.24 29.39
C TRP A 289 0.19 7.03 30.02
N ALA A 290 0.06 7.04 31.35
CA ALA A 290 -1.23 6.77 32.03
C ALA A 290 -2.30 7.81 31.67
N SER A 291 -1.92 9.09 31.54
CA SER A 291 -2.86 10.15 31.17
C SER A 291 -3.37 10.05 29.74
N GLU A 292 -2.47 9.70 28.81
CA GLU A 292 -2.83 9.46 27.41
C GLU A 292 -3.78 8.24 27.29
N LEU A 293 -3.53 7.18 28.06
CA LEU A 293 -4.40 6.01 28.09
C LEU A 293 -5.79 6.33 28.66
N ALA A 294 -5.86 7.11 29.74
CA ALA A 294 -7.15 7.54 30.30
C ALA A 294 -7.94 8.39 29.28
N THR A 295 -7.27 9.29 28.59
CA THR A 295 -7.86 10.11 27.52
C THR A 295 -8.33 9.26 26.35
N ALA A 296 -7.50 8.31 25.90
CA ALA A 296 -7.81 7.39 24.81
C ALA A 296 -9.05 6.54 25.15
N PHE A 297 -9.14 6.04 26.38
CA PHE A 297 -10.29 5.27 26.84
C PHE A 297 -11.58 6.12 26.89
N ALA A 298 -11.48 7.37 27.30
CA ALA A 298 -12.63 8.29 27.27
C ALA A 298 -13.12 8.56 25.85
N ARG A 299 -12.21 8.75 24.89
CA ARG A 299 -12.52 8.91 23.46
C ARG A 299 -13.18 7.66 22.87
N LEU A 300 -12.64 6.48 23.19
CA LEU A 300 -13.22 5.22 22.74
C LEU A 300 -14.66 5.05 23.22
N ARG A 301 -14.92 5.35 24.51
CA ARG A 301 -16.29 5.30 25.07
C ARG A 301 -17.24 6.33 24.46
N ALA A 302 -16.73 7.48 24.06
CA ALA A 302 -17.55 8.51 23.39
C ALA A 302 -17.90 8.11 21.95
N ALA A 303 -17.02 7.38 21.26
CA ALA A 303 -17.24 6.89 19.91
C ALA A 303 -18.22 5.70 19.86
N PHE A 304 -18.33 4.92 20.94
CA PHE A 304 -19.21 3.75 21.07
C PHE A 304 -20.04 3.87 22.36
N PRO A 305 -21.10 4.73 22.35
CA PRO A 305 -21.93 5.02 23.51
C PRO A 305 -22.80 3.84 23.99
#